data_b20b7f2b411e2e975931180afbfc1d1b
#
_entry.id   b20b7f2b411e2e975931180afbfc1d1b
#
_cell.length_a   1.000
_cell.length_b   1.000
_cell.length_c   1.000
_cell.angle_alpha   90.00
_cell.angle_beta   90.00
_cell.angle_gamma   90.00
#
_symmetry.space_group_name_H-M   'P 1'
#
loop_
_entity.id
_entity.type
_entity.pdbx_description
1 polymer ?
#
loop_
_entity_poly.entity_id
_entity_poly.type
_entity_poly.pdbx_seq_one_letter_code
_entity_poly.pdbx_strand_id
1 'polypeptide(L)'
;DGDRFTLGEPSSTPSERVKHLSSLMISGGLKAPQKTRIRDEIWIKLWGNCSFNPVSALTGATLDQIGQDPGCATLVREIMTEVQKIGEAVGARFNVSIDKRIKGATSIIGHKPSTLQDIEAGRPLEIDPLVTVALELAEHLGIQVPTLQHISALLKLKAITLSLYEYPQSV
;
A
#
# COMPACT_ATOMS: atom_id res chain seq x y z
N ASP A 1 -6.78 -3.12 9.43
CA ASP A 1 -7.76 -2.79 10.48
C ASP A 1 -7.91 -3.98 11.40
N GLY A 2 -7.38 -3.81 12.58
CA GLY A 2 -7.14 -4.63 13.76
C GLY A 2 -7.70 -6.05 13.86
N ASP A 3 -8.93 -6.29 13.50
CA ASP A 3 -9.62 -7.58 13.67
C ASP A 3 -9.99 -8.27 12.34
N ARG A 4 -9.58 -7.72 11.18
CA ARG A 4 -9.95 -8.25 9.87
C ARG A 4 -8.74 -8.78 9.10
N PHE A 5 -8.77 -10.06 8.81
CA PHE A 5 -7.73 -10.80 8.07
C PHE A 5 -8.33 -11.42 6.81
N THR A 6 -8.12 -10.79 5.67
CA THR A 6 -8.62 -11.33 4.39
C THR A 6 -7.75 -12.50 3.94
N LEU A 7 -8.37 -13.63 3.64
CA LEU A 7 -7.69 -14.87 3.26
C LEU A 7 -8.01 -15.26 1.82
N GLY A 8 -7.07 -15.92 1.16
CA GLY A 8 -7.27 -16.45 -0.19
C GLY A 8 -6.04 -17.21 -0.69
N GLU A 9 -6.26 -18.05 -1.69
CA GLU A 9 -5.15 -18.75 -2.34
C GLU A 9 -4.47 -17.89 -3.41
N PRO A 10 -3.14 -17.94 -3.52
CA PRO A 10 -2.41 -17.26 -4.60
C PRO A 10 -2.82 -17.74 -6.00
N SER A 11 -3.28 -18.99 -6.11
CA SER A 11 -3.79 -19.58 -7.36
C SER A 11 -5.15 -19.04 -7.80
N SER A 12 -5.82 -18.25 -6.96
CA SER A 12 -7.21 -17.82 -7.16
C SER A 12 -8.23 -18.98 -7.21
N THR A 13 -7.89 -20.11 -6.60
CA THR A 13 -8.76 -21.30 -6.51
C THR A 13 -9.22 -21.47 -5.06
N PRO A 14 -10.52 -21.68 -4.79
CA PRO A 14 -10.97 -21.99 -3.43
C PRO A 14 -10.32 -23.27 -2.90
N SER A 15 -9.94 -23.29 -1.61
CA SER A 15 -9.34 -24.47 -0.98
C SER A 15 -9.95 -24.75 0.40
N GLU A 16 -9.93 -26.01 0.80
CA GLU A 16 -10.41 -26.42 2.12
C GLU A 16 -9.52 -25.87 3.24
N ARG A 17 -8.22 -25.70 3.01
CA ARG A 17 -7.33 -25.11 4.02
C ARG A 17 -7.69 -23.65 4.33
N VAL A 18 -8.03 -22.84 3.31
CA VAL A 18 -8.46 -21.43 3.52
C VAL A 18 -9.81 -21.41 4.23
N LYS A 19 -10.76 -22.28 3.88
CA LYS A 19 -12.05 -22.39 4.58
C LYS A 19 -11.86 -22.76 6.04
N HIS A 20 -11.03 -23.77 6.31
CA HIS A 20 -10.76 -24.23 7.67
C HIS A 20 -10.10 -23.14 8.51
N LEU A 21 -9.06 -22.49 7.98
CA LEU A 21 -8.38 -21.38 8.65
C LEU A 21 -9.33 -20.22 8.93
N SER A 22 -10.14 -19.82 7.94
CA SER A 22 -11.17 -18.78 8.10
C SER A 22 -12.14 -19.12 9.24
N SER A 23 -12.62 -20.38 9.29
CA SER A 23 -13.53 -20.85 10.34
C SER A 23 -12.90 -20.79 11.74
N LEU A 24 -11.63 -21.21 11.87
CA LEU A 24 -10.89 -21.15 13.13
C LEU A 24 -10.71 -19.71 13.61
N MET A 25 -10.32 -18.79 12.70
CA MET A 25 -10.15 -17.37 13.04
C MET A 25 -11.49 -16.74 13.47
N ILE A 26 -12.60 -17.06 12.78
CA ILE A 26 -13.93 -16.56 13.13
C ILE A 26 -14.36 -17.10 14.49
N SER A 27 -14.08 -18.37 14.78
CA SER A 27 -14.36 -18.97 16.10
C SER A 27 -13.56 -18.27 17.22
N GLY A 28 -12.36 -17.76 16.89
CA GLY A 28 -11.52 -16.96 17.80
C GLY A 28 -11.93 -15.49 17.87
N GLY A 29 -13.06 -15.08 17.27
CA GLY A 29 -13.57 -13.70 17.34
C GLY A 29 -12.99 -12.74 16.29
N LEU A 30 -12.21 -13.23 15.31
CA LEU A 30 -11.63 -12.42 14.25
C LEU A 30 -12.52 -12.36 13.01
N LYS A 31 -12.43 -11.31 12.23
CA LYS A 31 -13.05 -11.24 10.90
C LYS A 31 -12.10 -11.81 9.85
N ALA A 32 -12.44 -12.96 9.28
CA ALA A 32 -11.59 -13.67 8.32
C ALA A 32 -12.32 -13.92 6.98
N PRO A 33 -12.68 -12.87 6.21
CA PRO A 33 -13.38 -13.05 4.94
C PRO A 33 -12.48 -13.75 3.93
N GLN A 34 -13.07 -14.64 3.13
CA GLN A 34 -12.39 -15.34 2.04
C GLN A 34 -12.55 -14.58 0.73
N LYS A 35 -11.47 -14.52 -0.05
CA LYS A 35 -11.45 -13.92 -1.39
C LYS A 35 -10.84 -14.90 -2.38
N THR A 36 -11.55 -15.18 -3.45
CA THR A 36 -11.03 -16.02 -4.53
C THR A 36 -9.80 -15.41 -5.17
N ARG A 37 -9.83 -14.11 -5.40
CA ARG A 37 -8.71 -13.36 -6.00
C ARG A 37 -8.01 -12.50 -4.96
N ILE A 38 -7.26 -13.13 -4.06
CA ILE A 38 -6.57 -12.44 -2.98
C ILE A 38 -5.53 -11.42 -3.49
N ARG A 39 -4.93 -11.66 -4.64
CA ARG A 39 -3.97 -10.74 -5.26
C ARG A 39 -4.59 -9.40 -5.59
N ASP A 40 -5.86 -9.36 -6.01
CA ASP A 40 -6.57 -8.10 -6.29
C ASP A 40 -6.67 -7.25 -5.00
N GLU A 41 -6.98 -7.88 -3.86
CA GLU A 41 -7.06 -7.19 -2.55
C GLU A 41 -5.68 -6.67 -2.11
N ILE A 42 -4.62 -7.46 -2.34
CA ILE A 42 -3.23 -7.04 -2.04
C ILE A 42 -2.86 -5.80 -2.85
N TRP A 43 -3.14 -5.78 -4.15
CA TRP A 43 -2.82 -4.65 -5.01
C TRP A 43 -3.65 -3.40 -4.71
N ILE A 44 -4.93 -3.56 -4.35
CA ILE A 44 -5.77 -2.44 -3.89
C ILE A 44 -5.23 -1.83 -2.59
N LYS A 45 -4.70 -2.66 -1.67
CA LYS A 45 -4.05 -2.16 -0.46
C LYS A 45 -2.72 -1.47 -0.78
N LEU A 46 -1.91 -2.09 -1.65
CA LEU A 46 -0.61 -1.56 -2.07
C LEU A 46 -0.76 -0.20 -2.78
N TRP A 47 -1.83 0.02 -3.50
CA TRP A 47 -2.18 1.32 -4.09
C TRP A 47 -2.10 2.47 -3.09
N GLY A 48 -2.77 2.31 -1.94
CA GLY A 48 -2.73 3.30 -0.86
C GLY A 48 -1.36 3.41 -0.21
N ASN A 49 -0.70 2.27 0.00
CA ASN A 49 0.61 2.23 0.64
C ASN A 49 1.70 2.88 -0.21
N CYS A 50 1.68 2.69 -1.53
CA CYS A 50 2.66 3.32 -2.43
C CYS A 50 2.40 4.81 -2.66
N SER A 51 1.18 5.30 -2.45
CA SER A 51 0.81 6.68 -2.77
C SER A 51 0.65 7.55 -1.52
N PHE A 52 -0.38 7.31 -0.72
CA PHE A 52 -0.67 8.14 0.45
C PHE A 52 0.41 8.06 1.53
N ASN A 53 0.94 6.85 1.79
CA ASN A 53 1.89 6.69 2.89
C ASN A 53 3.18 7.49 2.68
N PRO A 54 3.85 7.46 1.50
CA PRO A 54 5.02 8.30 1.24
C PRO A 54 4.72 9.79 1.33
N VAL A 55 3.62 10.25 0.75
CA VAL A 55 3.24 11.68 0.79
C VAL A 55 2.98 12.12 2.23
N SER A 56 2.22 11.35 2.99
CA SER A 56 1.95 11.63 4.41
C SER A 56 3.23 11.59 5.25
N ALA A 57 4.09 10.61 5.04
CA ALA A 57 5.38 10.50 5.73
C ALA A 57 6.29 11.70 5.48
N LEU A 58 6.33 12.21 4.25
CA LEU A 58 7.16 13.36 3.87
C LEU A 58 6.62 14.68 4.41
N THR A 59 5.30 14.87 4.39
CA THR A 59 4.63 16.14 4.71
C THR A 59 4.17 16.24 6.17
N GLY A 60 3.97 15.11 6.85
CA GLY A 60 3.29 15.04 8.15
C GLY A 60 1.76 15.19 8.06
N ALA A 61 1.21 15.28 6.83
CA ALA A 61 -0.21 15.52 6.61
C ALA A 61 -1.06 14.25 6.77
N THR A 62 -2.29 14.42 7.24
CA THR A 62 -3.31 13.37 7.29
C THR A 62 -3.92 13.12 5.90
N LEU A 63 -4.66 12.02 5.72
CA LEU A 63 -5.23 11.66 4.41
C LEU A 63 -6.20 12.71 3.88
N ASP A 64 -7.03 13.29 4.73
CA ASP A 64 -7.97 14.36 4.37
C ASP A 64 -7.24 15.64 3.95
N GLN A 65 -6.16 16.03 4.63
CA GLN A 65 -5.31 17.17 4.25
C GLN A 65 -4.65 16.96 2.89
N ILE A 66 -4.11 15.76 2.63
CA ILE A 66 -3.55 15.39 1.32
C ILE A 66 -4.60 15.49 0.21
N GLY A 67 -5.83 15.04 0.49
CA GLY A 67 -6.93 15.10 -0.47
C GLY A 67 -7.47 16.51 -0.73
N GLN A 68 -7.31 17.44 0.22
CA GLN A 68 -7.72 18.82 0.09
C GLN A 68 -6.70 19.69 -0.67
N ASP A 69 -5.42 19.29 -0.67
CA ASP A 69 -4.40 19.97 -1.45
C ASP A 69 -4.39 19.46 -2.90
N PRO A 70 -4.64 20.35 -3.89
CA PRO A 70 -4.74 19.93 -5.31
C PRO A 70 -3.45 19.31 -5.86
N GLY A 71 -2.28 19.80 -5.42
CA GLY A 71 -0.99 19.29 -5.85
C GLY A 71 -0.73 17.89 -5.31
N CYS A 72 -0.95 17.68 -4.00
CA CYS A 72 -0.81 16.38 -3.36
C CYS A 72 -1.84 15.36 -3.87
N ALA A 73 -3.08 15.77 -4.11
CA ALA A 73 -4.11 14.91 -4.70
C ALA A 73 -3.74 14.46 -6.12
N THR A 74 -3.15 15.35 -6.93
CA THR A 74 -2.62 15.02 -8.26
C THR A 74 -1.46 14.04 -8.15
N LEU A 75 -0.48 14.29 -7.27
CA LEU A 75 0.66 13.41 -7.04
C LEU A 75 0.21 12.00 -6.62
N VAL A 76 -0.71 11.90 -5.68
CA VAL A 76 -1.28 10.60 -5.26
C VAL A 76 -1.93 9.87 -6.42
N ARG A 77 -2.67 10.58 -7.28
CA ARG A 77 -3.31 10.02 -8.49
C ARG A 77 -2.30 9.47 -9.48
N GLU A 78 -1.22 10.22 -9.72
CA GLU A 78 -0.15 9.80 -10.63
C GLU A 78 0.53 8.53 -10.12
N ILE A 79 0.91 8.49 -8.85
CA ILE A 79 1.49 7.29 -8.24
C ILE A 79 0.52 6.10 -8.32
N MET A 80 -0.75 6.30 -8.00
CA MET A 80 -1.76 5.24 -8.13
C MET A 80 -1.88 4.72 -9.57
N THR A 81 -1.80 5.61 -10.55
CA THR A 81 -1.84 5.23 -11.97
C THR A 81 -0.64 4.38 -12.37
N GLU A 82 0.56 4.72 -11.88
CA GLU A 82 1.78 3.94 -12.10
C GLU A 82 1.69 2.56 -11.42
N VAL A 83 1.28 2.50 -10.17
CA VAL A 83 1.11 1.24 -9.41
C VAL A 83 0.01 0.36 -10.02
N GLN A 84 -1.06 0.95 -10.55
CA GLN A 84 -2.09 0.20 -11.27
C GLN A 84 -1.52 -0.50 -12.50
N LYS A 85 -0.71 0.17 -13.31
CA LYS A 85 -0.07 -0.44 -14.49
C LYS A 85 0.77 -1.66 -14.11
N ILE A 86 1.52 -1.59 -13.01
CA ILE A 86 2.29 -2.74 -12.51
C ILE A 86 1.35 -3.87 -12.10
N GLY A 87 0.33 -3.57 -11.29
CA GLY A 87 -0.63 -4.56 -10.82
C GLY A 87 -1.37 -5.27 -11.96
N GLU A 88 -1.84 -4.51 -12.96
CA GLU A 88 -2.51 -5.05 -14.14
C GLU A 88 -1.58 -5.96 -14.97
N ALA A 89 -0.31 -5.58 -15.11
CA ALA A 89 0.68 -6.38 -15.82
C ALA A 89 0.95 -7.73 -15.17
N VAL A 90 0.80 -7.85 -13.84
CA VAL A 90 0.89 -9.11 -13.10
C VAL A 90 -0.49 -9.79 -12.89
N GLY A 91 -1.53 -9.32 -13.58
CA GLY A 91 -2.86 -9.93 -13.62
C GLY A 91 -3.80 -9.55 -12.49
N ALA A 92 -3.50 -8.52 -11.70
CA ALA A 92 -4.44 -7.97 -10.72
C ALA A 92 -5.58 -7.19 -11.40
N ARG A 93 -6.74 -7.15 -10.75
CA ARG A 93 -7.92 -6.42 -11.22
C ARG A 93 -8.31 -5.38 -10.18
N PHE A 94 -8.50 -4.16 -10.64
CA PHE A 94 -8.92 -3.05 -9.79
C PHE A 94 -10.42 -2.80 -9.99
N ASN A 95 -11.24 -3.31 -9.06
CA ASN A 95 -12.70 -3.21 -9.13
C ASN A 95 -13.25 -1.85 -8.64
N VAL A 96 -12.36 -0.90 -8.39
CA VAL A 96 -12.68 0.46 -7.94
C VAL A 96 -11.80 1.44 -8.72
N SER A 97 -12.36 2.59 -9.10
CA SER A 97 -11.57 3.65 -9.75
C SER A 97 -10.63 4.35 -8.76
N ILE A 98 -9.53 4.91 -9.28
CA ILE A 98 -8.59 5.74 -8.51
C ILE A 98 -9.35 6.86 -7.77
N ASP A 99 -10.25 7.57 -8.47
CA ASP A 99 -11.04 8.66 -7.87
C ASP A 99 -11.88 8.19 -6.69
N LYS A 100 -12.56 7.05 -6.83
CA LYS A 100 -13.36 6.49 -5.74
C LYS A 100 -12.47 6.05 -4.58
N ARG A 101 -11.28 5.52 -4.86
CA ARG A 101 -10.32 5.12 -3.83
C ARG A 101 -9.76 6.33 -3.07
N ILE A 102 -9.36 7.40 -3.79
CA ILE A 102 -8.90 8.66 -3.19
C ILE A 102 -10.02 9.24 -2.32
N LYS A 103 -11.23 9.42 -2.88
CA LYS A 103 -12.36 9.96 -2.14
C LYS A 103 -12.66 9.16 -0.86
N GLY A 104 -12.60 7.83 -0.93
CA GLY A 104 -12.82 6.98 0.24
C GLY A 104 -11.73 7.12 1.30
N ALA A 105 -10.46 7.23 0.90
CA ALA A 105 -9.34 7.41 1.83
C ALA A 105 -9.38 8.79 2.51
N THR A 106 -9.70 9.84 1.77
CA THR A 106 -9.68 11.23 2.25
C THR A 106 -10.96 11.66 2.98
N SER A 107 -11.98 10.81 3.01
CA SER A 107 -13.22 11.07 3.77
C SER A 107 -13.09 10.90 5.28
N ILE A 108 -12.01 10.27 5.75
CA ILE A 108 -11.75 10.03 7.17
C ILE A 108 -10.86 11.16 7.70
N ILE A 109 -11.47 12.09 8.41
CA ILE A 109 -10.79 13.28 8.95
C ILE A 109 -9.75 12.87 10.00
N GLY A 110 -8.55 13.44 9.91
CA GLY A 110 -7.47 13.24 10.88
C GLY A 110 -6.81 11.87 10.82
N HIS A 111 -7.10 11.05 9.80
CA HIS A 111 -6.50 9.72 9.70
C HIS A 111 -5.03 9.82 9.25
N LYS A 112 -4.14 9.29 10.10
CA LYS A 112 -2.71 9.14 9.83
C LYS A 112 -2.43 7.73 9.32
N PRO A 113 -1.81 7.57 8.13
CA PRO A 113 -1.35 6.26 7.68
C PRO A 113 -0.30 5.65 8.61
N SER A 114 -0.13 4.33 8.56
CA SER A 114 0.83 3.59 9.41
C SER A 114 2.24 4.16 9.34
N THR A 115 2.73 4.47 8.15
CA THR A 115 4.09 5.01 7.96
C THR A 115 4.29 6.35 8.68
N LEU A 116 3.29 7.24 8.70
CA LEU A 116 3.38 8.47 9.49
C LEU A 116 3.36 8.17 10.99
N GLN A 117 2.49 7.24 11.42
CA GLN A 117 2.44 6.80 12.82
C GLN A 117 3.76 6.17 13.27
N ASP A 118 4.45 5.41 12.38
CA ASP A 118 5.75 4.82 12.66
C ASP A 118 6.83 5.89 12.82
N ILE A 119 6.85 6.93 11.97
CA ILE A 119 7.75 8.07 12.10
C ILE A 119 7.52 8.78 13.44
N GLU A 120 6.28 9.09 13.80
CA GLU A 120 5.96 9.77 15.05
C GLU A 120 6.32 8.96 16.29
N ALA A 121 6.29 7.64 16.16
CA ALA A 121 6.65 6.70 17.23
C ALA A 121 8.13 6.28 17.22
N GLY A 122 8.94 6.77 16.26
CA GLY A 122 10.35 6.39 16.11
C GLY A 122 10.55 4.91 15.78
N ARG A 123 9.62 4.29 15.03
CA ARG A 123 9.71 2.89 14.63
C ARG A 123 10.30 2.74 13.22
N PRO A 124 11.02 1.65 12.93
CA PRO A 124 11.50 1.36 11.58
C PRO A 124 10.39 1.35 10.54
N LEU A 125 10.69 1.85 9.32
CA LEU A 125 9.73 1.94 8.23
C LEU A 125 9.77 0.74 7.30
N GLU A 126 8.60 0.22 6.95
CA GLU A 126 8.41 -0.90 6.01
C GLU A 126 8.50 -0.44 4.54
N ILE A 127 9.60 0.23 4.14
CA ILE A 127 9.73 0.81 2.79
C ILE A 127 9.88 -0.29 1.73
N ASP A 128 10.71 -1.30 1.99
CA ASP A 128 11.01 -2.33 1.00
C ASP A 128 9.80 -3.19 0.64
N PRO A 129 9.03 -3.75 1.60
CA PRO A 129 7.87 -4.55 1.25
C PRO A 129 6.71 -3.76 0.65
N LEU A 130 6.69 -2.43 0.82
CA LEU A 130 5.59 -1.59 0.34
C LEU A 130 5.92 -0.84 -0.96
N VAL A 131 7.10 -0.26 -1.07
CA VAL A 131 7.44 0.62 -2.20
C VAL A 131 8.55 0.02 -3.06
N THR A 132 9.65 -0.48 -2.45
CA THR A 132 10.79 -1.01 -3.21
C THR A 132 10.37 -2.21 -4.07
N VAL A 133 9.57 -3.13 -3.54
CA VAL A 133 9.07 -4.29 -4.30
C VAL A 133 8.24 -3.88 -5.53
N ALA A 134 7.49 -2.79 -5.45
CA ALA A 134 6.73 -2.28 -6.60
C ALA A 134 7.67 -1.71 -7.68
N LEU A 135 8.76 -1.03 -7.27
CA LEU A 135 9.79 -0.53 -8.19
C LEU A 135 10.56 -1.68 -8.87
N GLU A 136 10.94 -2.71 -8.14
CA GLU A 136 11.60 -3.91 -8.67
C GLU A 136 10.72 -4.63 -9.70
N LEU A 137 9.44 -4.78 -9.40
CA LEU A 137 8.48 -5.35 -10.36
C LEU A 137 8.32 -4.47 -11.61
N ALA A 138 8.26 -3.15 -11.45
CA ALA A 138 8.18 -2.23 -12.59
C ALA A 138 9.41 -2.35 -13.49
N GLU A 139 10.62 -2.41 -12.90
CA GLU A 139 11.88 -2.61 -13.62
C GLU A 139 11.87 -3.94 -14.37
N HIS A 140 11.54 -5.04 -13.67
CA HIS A 140 11.47 -6.38 -14.28
C HIS A 140 10.48 -6.47 -15.44
N LEU A 141 9.38 -5.72 -15.39
CA LEU A 141 8.34 -5.66 -16.42
C LEU A 141 8.59 -4.59 -17.49
N GLY A 142 9.64 -3.78 -17.37
CA GLY A 142 9.92 -2.67 -18.28
C GLY A 142 8.90 -1.53 -18.20
N ILE A 143 8.21 -1.35 -17.07
CA ILE A 143 7.18 -0.34 -16.88
C ILE A 143 7.82 0.92 -16.27
N GLN A 144 7.62 2.06 -16.94
CA GLN A 144 8.12 3.34 -16.43
C GLN A 144 7.21 3.86 -15.31
N VAL A 145 7.81 4.19 -14.16
CA VAL A 145 7.12 4.67 -12.94
C VAL A 145 7.88 5.84 -12.29
N PRO A 146 8.11 6.94 -13.04
CA PRO A 146 8.98 8.02 -12.60
C PRO A 146 8.49 8.70 -11.32
N THR A 147 7.18 8.86 -11.14
CA THR A 147 6.62 9.51 -9.96
C THR A 147 6.84 8.66 -8.71
N LEU A 148 6.63 7.35 -8.81
CA LEU A 148 6.91 6.41 -7.72
C LEU A 148 8.40 6.34 -7.38
N GLN A 149 9.30 6.40 -8.38
CA GLN A 149 10.74 6.44 -8.18
C GLN A 149 11.16 7.68 -7.39
N HIS A 150 10.69 8.86 -7.78
CA HIS A 150 11.05 10.12 -7.12
C HIS A 150 10.55 10.16 -5.66
N ILE A 151 9.29 9.82 -5.43
CA ILE A 151 8.73 9.82 -4.08
C ILE A 151 9.40 8.79 -3.17
N SER A 152 9.76 7.62 -3.71
CA SER A 152 10.50 6.58 -2.99
C SER A 152 11.89 7.06 -2.56
N ALA A 153 12.62 7.73 -3.45
CA ALA A 153 13.93 8.28 -3.14
C ALA A 153 13.87 9.30 -1.98
N LEU A 154 12.89 10.20 -2.01
CA LEU A 154 12.66 11.18 -0.93
C LEU A 154 12.28 10.50 0.39
N LEU A 155 11.40 9.50 0.34
CA LEU A 155 11.00 8.73 1.53
C LEU A 155 12.17 8.00 2.16
N LYS A 156 12.99 7.30 1.35
CA LYS A 156 14.19 6.59 1.82
C LYS A 156 15.17 7.55 2.48
N LEU A 157 15.47 8.69 1.83
CA LEU A 157 16.36 9.67 2.40
C LEU A 157 15.85 10.20 3.74
N LYS A 158 14.57 10.56 3.84
CA LYS A 158 13.96 10.98 5.11
C LYS A 158 14.06 9.91 6.19
N ALA A 159 13.77 8.67 5.85
CA ALA A 159 13.82 7.55 6.81
C ALA A 159 15.24 7.30 7.33
N ILE A 160 16.27 7.42 6.46
CA ILE A 160 17.68 7.32 6.84
C ILE A 160 18.07 8.47 7.77
N THR A 161 17.69 9.70 7.44
CA THR A 161 18.02 10.88 8.29
C THR A 161 17.38 10.80 9.68
N LEU A 162 16.30 10.06 9.81
CA LEU A 162 15.63 9.78 11.09
C LEU A 162 16.12 8.50 11.76
N SER A 163 17.06 7.75 11.16
CA SER A 163 17.52 6.44 11.63
C SER A 163 16.40 5.39 11.73
N LEU A 164 15.40 5.49 10.85
CA LEU A 164 14.25 4.58 10.79
C LEU A 164 14.29 3.62 9.59
N TYR A 165 15.36 3.65 8.81
CA TYR A 165 15.61 2.77 7.67
C TYR A 165 17.10 2.70 7.38
N GLU A 166 17.58 1.50 7.05
CA GLU A 166 18.92 1.25 6.56
C GLU A 166 18.84 0.58 5.19
N TYR A 167 19.73 0.94 4.26
CA TYR A 167 19.78 0.22 2.99
C TYR A 167 20.13 -1.24 3.24
N PRO A 168 19.45 -2.20 2.56
CA PRO A 168 19.88 -3.59 2.58
C PRO A 168 21.37 -3.67 2.20
N GLN A 169 22.16 -4.33 3.03
CA GLN A 169 23.56 -4.59 2.68
C GLN A 169 23.57 -5.46 1.42
N SER A 170 24.33 -5.02 0.40
CA SER A 170 24.53 -5.83 -0.81
C SER A 170 25.15 -7.15 -0.39
N VAL A 171 24.45 -8.24 -0.65
CA VAL A 171 24.94 -9.61 -0.49
C VAL A 171 25.87 -9.96 -1.63
#